data_6b6e2607abf7913c2a788bdc8bc9e6fb
#
_entry.id   6b6e2607abf7913c2a788bdc8bc9e6fb
#
_cell.length_a   1.000
_cell.length_b   1.000
_cell.length_c   1.000
_cell.angle_alpha   90.00
_cell.angle_beta   90.00
_cell.angle_gamma   90.00
#
_symmetry.space_group_name_H-M   'P 1'
#
loop_
_entity.id
_entity.type
_entity.pdbx_description
1 polymer ?
#
loop_
_entity_poly.entity_id
_entity_poly.type
_entity_poly.pdbx_seq_one_letter_code
_entity_poly.pdbx_strand_id
1 'polypeptide(L)'
;MKGLFPLGLSILLTTLAQLLLRAALVRLPAMSSWLSQPTALFDTAGLLLVLGILCYGLSLLAWLAALARLPLGRAYAALGLSYVFVHLGAAWLPGAAESFTPWKTLGIVLVVAGVALVGGPRPTAAPTLRNTL
;
A
#
# COMPACT_ATOMS: atom_id res chain seq x y z
N MET A 1 -4.23 -7.17 19.73
CA MET A 1 -5.03 -7.44 18.54
C MET A 1 -5.85 -6.24 18.01
N LYS A 2 -6.21 -5.26 18.83
CA LYS A 2 -7.09 -4.10 18.41
C LYS A 2 -6.48 -3.14 17.37
N GLY A 3 -5.18 -3.15 17.14
CA GLY A 3 -4.51 -2.29 16.14
C GLY A 3 -4.22 -2.99 14.81
N LEU A 4 -4.27 -4.32 14.75
CA LEU A 4 -3.99 -5.09 13.53
C LEU A 4 -5.14 -5.00 12.50
N PHE A 5 -6.37 -4.90 12.97
CA PHE A 5 -7.53 -4.76 12.09
C PHE A 5 -7.48 -3.47 11.24
N PRO A 6 -7.35 -2.26 11.83
CA PRO A 6 -7.24 -1.05 11.03
C PRO A 6 -5.98 -1.01 10.16
N LEU A 7 -4.89 -1.66 10.59
CA LEU A 7 -3.69 -1.80 9.78
C LEU A 7 -3.94 -2.66 8.54
N GLY A 8 -4.53 -3.85 8.71
CA GLY A 8 -4.91 -4.73 7.58
C GLY A 8 -5.89 -4.06 6.63
N LEU A 9 -6.89 -3.35 7.17
CA LEU A 9 -7.86 -2.59 6.38
C LEU A 9 -7.16 -1.49 5.57
N SER A 10 -6.22 -0.75 6.17
CA SER A 10 -5.43 0.27 5.47
C SER A 10 -4.63 -0.34 4.31
N ILE A 11 -3.94 -1.46 4.53
CA ILE A 11 -3.15 -2.14 3.49
C ILE A 11 -4.05 -2.56 2.32
N LEU A 12 -5.21 -3.17 2.61
CA LEU A 12 -6.15 -3.61 1.58
C LEU A 12 -6.71 -2.43 0.79
N LEU A 13 -7.14 -1.36 1.47
CA LEU A 13 -7.67 -0.16 0.84
C LEU A 13 -6.60 0.55 0.01
N THR A 14 -5.36 0.64 0.50
CA THR A 14 -4.24 1.21 -0.26
C THR A 14 -3.96 0.40 -1.53
N THR A 15 -3.93 -0.92 -1.41
CA THR A 15 -3.71 -1.82 -2.56
C THR A 15 -4.83 -1.65 -3.59
N LEU A 16 -6.08 -1.67 -3.14
CA LEU A 16 -7.25 -1.49 -4.02
C LEU A 16 -7.22 -0.11 -4.69
N ALA A 17 -6.95 0.96 -3.93
CA ALA A 17 -6.83 2.31 -4.46
C ALA A 17 -5.80 2.40 -5.58
N GLN A 18 -4.61 1.85 -5.38
CA GLN A 18 -3.54 1.88 -6.37
C GLN A 18 -3.88 1.07 -7.62
N LEU A 19 -4.55 -0.08 -7.49
CA LEU A 19 -5.02 -0.87 -8.63
C LEU A 19 -6.11 -0.14 -9.41
N LEU A 20 -7.07 0.50 -8.72
CA LEU A 20 -8.12 1.31 -9.35
C LEU A 20 -7.55 2.51 -10.09
N LEU A 21 -6.64 3.25 -9.47
CA LEU A 21 -5.95 4.39 -10.08
C LEU A 21 -5.15 3.95 -11.31
N ARG A 22 -4.44 2.82 -11.22
CA ARG A 22 -3.70 2.26 -12.36
C ARG A 22 -4.65 1.87 -13.50
N ALA A 23 -5.75 1.20 -13.20
CA ALA A 23 -6.76 0.82 -14.20
C ALA A 23 -7.43 2.05 -14.84
N ALA A 24 -7.62 3.12 -14.08
CA ALA A 24 -8.12 4.40 -14.59
C ALA A 24 -7.11 5.04 -15.56
N LEU A 25 -5.83 5.16 -15.13
CA LEU A 25 -4.80 5.83 -15.92
C LEU A 25 -4.50 5.13 -17.26
N VAL A 26 -4.60 3.80 -17.31
CA VAL A 26 -4.43 3.05 -18.58
C VAL A 26 -5.56 3.35 -19.59
N ARG A 27 -6.75 3.71 -19.09
CA ARG A 27 -7.94 3.97 -19.91
C ARG A 27 -8.15 5.44 -20.21
N LEU A 28 -7.55 6.35 -19.44
CA LEU A 28 -7.67 7.79 -19.63
C LEU A 28 -6.81 8.23 -20.83
N PRO A 29 -7.32 9.12 -21.68
CA PRO A 29 -6.53 9.75 -22.72
C PRO A 29 -5.39 10.58 -22.15
N ALA A 30 -4.44 10.97 -22.99
CA ALA A 30 -3.30 11.79 -22.55
C ALA A 30 -3.77 13.06 -21.82
N MET A 31 -3.03 13.49 -20.82
CA MET A 31 -3.41 14.61 -19.93
C MET A 31 -3.66 15.92 -20.69
N SER A 32 -3.02 16.09 -21.85
CA SER A 32 -3.20 17.24 -22.75
C SER A 32 -4.60 17.30 -23.38
N SER A 33 -5.31 16.19 -23.48
CA SER A 33 -6.64 16.12 -24.08
C SER A 33 -7.79 16.23 -23.07
N TRP A 34 -7.52 16.27 -21.77
CA TRP A 34 -8.56 16.39 -20.73
C TRP A 34 -9.29 17.75 -20.78
N LEU A 35 -8.57 18.81 -21.15
CA LEU A 35 -9.15 20.15 -21.32
C LEU A 35 -10.09 20.23 -22.53
N SER A 36 -9.86 19.38 -23.54
CA SER A 36 -10.66 19.33 -24.77
C SER A 36 -11.82 18.33 -24.70
N GLN A 37 -11.76 17.36 -23.77
CA GLN A 37 -12.79 16.33 -23.60
C GLN A 37 -13.16 16.13 -22.13
N PRO A 38 -13.86 17.07 -21.49
CA PRO A 38 -14.25 16.95 -20.08
C PRO A 38 -15.22 15.76 -19.84
N THR A 39 -15.89 15.27 -20.86
CA THR A 39 -16.79 14.09 -20.80
C THR A 39 -16.05 12.79 -20.45
N ALA A 40 -14.76 12.69 -20.70
CA ALA A 40 -13.95 11.52 -20.34
C ALA A 40 -13.90 11.24 -18.83
N LEU A 41 -14.16 12.27 -18.00
CA LEU A 41 -14.26 12.13 -16.53
C LEU A 41 -15.58 11.48 -16.10
N PHE A 42 -16.61 11.49 -16.92
CA PHE A 42 -17.92 10.86 -16.64
C PHE A 42 -18.01 9.43 -17.16
N ASP A 43 -16.97 8.93 -17.79
CA ASP A 43 -16.86 7.57 -18.29
C ASP A 43 -16.32 6.61 -17.22
N THR A 44 -16.26 5.33 -17.53
CA THR A 44 -15.76 4.26 -16.64
C THR A 44 -14.37 4.59 -16.06
N ALA A 45 -13.51 5.24 -16.82
CA ALA A 45 -12.18 5.66 -16.37
C ALA A 45 -12.23 6.71 -15.25
N GLY A 46 -13.11 7.70 -15.39
CA GLY A 46 -13.31 8.72 -14.34
C GLY A 46 -13.92 8.14 -13.08
N LEU A 47 -14.86 7.19 -13.20
CA LEU A 47 -15.42 6.48 -12.06
C LEU A 47 -14.34 5.69 -11.30
N LEU A 48 -13.47 4.98 -12.00
CA LEU A 48 -12.34 4.27 -11.38
C LEU A 48 -11.38 5.22 -10.68
N LEU A 49 -11.14 6.41 -11.25
CA LEU A 49 -10.30 7.44 -10.67
C LEU A 49 -10.90 7.93 -9.33
N VAL A 50 -12.16 8.29 -9.32
CA VAL A 50 -12.87 8.78 -8.13
C VAL A 50 -12.90 7.70 -7.04
N LEU A 51 -13.25 6.47 -7.40
CA LEU A 51 -13.24 5.35 -6.45
C LEU A 51 -11.85 5.08 -5.89
N GLY A 52 -10.80 5.16 -6.72
CA GLY A 52 -9.42 5.03 -6.28
C GLY A 52 -9.02 6.10 -5.28
N ILE A 53 -9.38 7.36 -5.51
CA ILE A 53 -9.13 8.48 -4.60
C ILE A 53 -9.88 8.28 -3.27
N LEU A 54 -11.16 7.88 -3.32
CA LEU A 54 -11.95 7.61 -2.11
C LEU A 54 -11.36 6.46 -1.29
N CYS A 55 -10.99 5.35 -1.93
CA CYS A 55 -10.32 4.24 -1.27
C CYS A 55 -9.01 4.67 -0.62
N TYR A 56 -8.24 5.54 -1.28
CA TYR A 56 -7.00 6.08 -0.74
C TYR A 56 -7.25 6.93 0.51
N GLY A 57 -8.24 7.83 0.46
CA GLY A 57 -8.64 8.64 1.62
C GLY A 57 -9.09 7.79 2.81
N LEU A 58 -9.90 6.76 2.56
CA LEU A 58 -10.33 5.81 3.60
C LEU A 58 -9.15 5.00 4.15
N SER A 59 -8.19 4.61 3.30
CA SER A 59 -6.98 3.91 3.75
C SER A 59 -6.16 4.77 4.70
N LEU A 60 -6.07 6.08 4.45
CA LEU A 60 -5.37 7.03 5.30
C LEU A 60 -6.02 7.13 6.68
N LEU A 61 -7.36 7.19 6.75
CA LEU A 61 -8.09 7.19 8.04
C LEU A 61 -7.86 5.89 8.81
N ALA A 62 -7.92 4.75 8.14
CA ALA A 62 -7.60 3.46 8.74
C ALA A 62 -6.14 3.37 9.22
N TRP A 63 -5.22 3.96 8.47
CA TRP A 63 -3.82 4.09 8.84
C TRP A 63 -3.62 4.90 10.11
N LEU A 64 -4.25 6.08 10.21
CA LEU A 64 -4.21 6.92 11.41
C LEU A 64 -4.77 6.17 12.63
N ALA A 65 -5.87 5.42 12.45
CA ALA A 65 -6.42 4.59 13.53
C ALA A 65 -5.48 3.45 13.94
N ALA A 66 -4.69 2.91 13.02
CA ALA A 66 -3.66 1.92 13.32
C ALA A 66 -2.48 2.54 14.10
N LEU A 67 -2.00 3.72 13.68
CA LEU A 67 -0.92 4.45 14.34
C LEU A 67 -1.24 4.83 15.78
N ALA A 68 -2.50 5.13 16.08
CA ALA A 68 -2.94 5.39 17.45
C ALA A 68 -2.78 4.19 18.40
N ARG A 69 -2.53 2.98 17.86
CA ARG A 69 -2.53 1.72 18.62
C ARG A 69 -1.29 0.86 18.43
N LEU A 70 -0.46 1.16 17.44
CA LEU A 70 0.71 0.36 17.06
C LEU A 70 1.99 1.21 17.08
N PRO A 71 3.13 0.64 17.47
CA PRO A 71 4.41 1.32 17.34
C PRO A 71 4.73 1.58 15.87
N LEU A 72 5.25 2.78 15.62
CA LEU A 72 5.51 3.33 14.29
C LEU A 72 6.28 2.36 13.38
N GLY A 73 7.33 1.73 13.91
CA GLY A 73 8.17 0.82 13.13
C GLY A 73 7.39 -0.38 12.55
N ARG A 74 6.46 -0.95 13.34
CA ARG A 74 5.62 -2.06 12.86
C ARG A 74 4.59 -1.60 11.81
N ALA A 75 4.04 -0.42 12.03
CA ALA A 75 3.06 0.15 11.11
C ALA A 75 3.71 0.43 9.74
N TYR A 76 4.87 1.08 9.70
CA TYR A 76 5.59 1.36 8.45
C TYR A 76 6.10 0.10 7.75
N ALA A 77 6.59 -0.90 8.52
CA ALA A 77 6.98 -2.18 7.94
C ALA A 77 5.80 -2.86 7.23
N ALA A 78 4.61 -2.82 7.83
CA ALA A 78 3.41 -3.41 7.24
C ALA A 78 2.94 -2.66 5.99
N LEU A 79 3.14 -1.33 5.89
CA LEU A 79 2.89 -0.58 4.65
C LEU A 79 3.77 -1.07 3.49
N GLY A 80 5.01 -1.46 3.75
CA GLY A 80 5.86 -2.08 2.75
C GLY A 80 5.22 -3.30 2.08
N LEU A 81 4.42 -4.05 2.84
CA LEU A 81 3.70 -5.21 2.32
C LEU A 81 2.63 -4.85 1.28
N SER A 82 2.04 -3.65 1.34
CA SER A 82 1.08 -3.19 0.35
C SER A 82 1.68 -3.12 -1.06
N TYR A 83 2.96 -2.76 -1.19
CA TYR A 83 3.65 -2.75 -2.48
C TYR A 83 3.76 -4.14 -3.11
N VAL A 84 3.94 -5.17 -2.29
CA VAL A 84 3.94 -6.56 -2.76
C VAL A 84 2.57 -6.93 -3.33
N PHE A 85 1.50 -6.60 -2.60
CA PHE A 85 0.12 -6.87 -3.06
C PHE A 85 -0.25 -6.07 -4.32
N VAL A 86 0.18 -4.82 -4.41
CA VAL A 86 -0.03 -3.99 -5.61
C VAL A 86 0.68 -4.60 -6.81
N HIS A 87 1.92 -5.04 -6.65
CA HIS A 87 2.67 -5.64 -7.74
C HIS A 87 2.05 -6.95 -8.23
N LEU A 88 1.66 -7.81 -7.28
CA LEU A 88 0.96 -9.06 -7.60
C LEU A 88 -0.40 -8.79 -8.25
N GLY A 89 -1.18 -7.84 -7.73
CA GLY A 89 -2.47 -7.45 -8.28
C GLY A 89 -2.36 -6.83 -9.68
N ALA A 90 -1.34 -6.02 -9.92
CA ALA A 90 -1.09 -5.39 -11.22
C ALA A 90 -0.76 -6.40 -12.32
N ALA A 91 -0.17 -7.55 -11.97
CA ALA A 91 0.11 -8.63 -12.92
C ALA A 91 -1.19 -9.24 -13.51
N TRP A 92 -2.30 -9.12 -12.81
CA TRP A 92 -3.60 -9.65 -13.22
C TRP A 92 -4.47 -8.63 -13.97
N LEU A 93 -4.06 -7.35 -14.03
CA LEU A 93 -4.83 -6.31 -14.72
C LEU A 93 -4.60 -6.35 -16.24
N PRO A 94 -5.64 -6.52 -17.06
CA PRO A 94 -5.53 -6.43 -18.52
C PRO A 94 -5.05 -5.03 -18.94
N GLY A 95 -4.03 -4.97 -19.78
CA GLY A 95 -3.47 -3.72 -20.28
C GLY A 95 -2.53 -2.97 -19.34
N ALA A 96 -2.50 -3.34 -18.06
CA ALA A 96 -1.57 -2.81 -17.08
C ALA A 96 -0.62 -3.88 -16.53
N ALA A 97 -0.63 -5.07 -17.16
CA ALA A 97 0.22 -6.17 -16.76
C ALA A 97 1.69 -5.78 -16.85
N GLU A 98 2.35 -5.78 -15.70
CA GLU A 98 3.78 -5.57 -15.65
C GLU A 98 4.53 -6.88 -15.92
N SER A 99 5.54 -6.81 -16.80
CA SER A 99 6.45 -7.92 -16.97
C SER A 99 7.25 -8.14 -15.68
N PHE A 100 7.31 -9.38 -15.23
CA PHE A 100 8.20 -9.78 -14.13
C PHE A 100 9.64 -9.65 -14.61
N THR A 101 10.30 -8.58 -14.19
CA THR A 101 11.71 -8.37 -14.47
C THR A 101 12.53 -8.80 -13.25
N PRO A 102 13.69 -9.42 -13.39
CA PRO A 102 14.53 -9.86 -12.26
C PRO A 102 14.79 -8.77 -11.23
N TRP A 103 14.97 -7.53 -11.68
CA TRP A 103 15.19 -6.37 -10.82
C TRP A 103 13.96 -6.03 -9.95
N LYS A 104 12.74 -6.16 -10.50
CA LYS A 104 11.50 -5.96 -9.74
C LYS A 104 11.32 -7.05 -8.70
N THR A 105 11.59 -8.29 -9.06
CA THR A 105 11.54 -9.42 -8.12
C THR A 105 12.53 -9.25 -6.98
N LEU A 106 13.75 -8.81 -7.28
CA LEU A 106 14.75 -8.49 -6.26
C LEU A 106 14.26 -7.40 -5.31
N GLY A 107 13.63 -6.33 -5.83
CA GLY A 107 13.04 -5.28 -5.02
C GLY A 107 11.96 -5.80 -4.06
N ILE A 108 11.08 -6.68 -4.53
CA ILE A 108 10.04 -7.32 -3.69
C ILE A 108 10.67 -8.15 -2.58
N VAL A 109 11.67 -8.96 -2.90
CA VAL A 109 12.39 -9.78 -1.90
C VAL A 109 13.03 -8.89 -0.83
N LEU A 110 13.66 -7.79 -1.22
CA LEU A 110 14.27 -6.83 -0.29
C LEU A 110 13.20 -6.17 0.62
N VAL A 111 12.05 -5.80 0.07
CA VAL A 111 10.92 -5.25 0.86
C VAL A 111 10.43 -6.29 1.88
N VAL A 112 10.18 -7.52 1.46
CA VAL A 112 9.71 -8.60 2.35
C VAL A 112 10.75 -8.89 3.45
N ALA A 113 12.04 -8.95 3.10
CA ALA A 113 13.11 -9.14 4.07
C ALA A 113 13.18 -7.98 5.08
N GLY A 114 13.06 -6.72 4.61
CA GLY A 114 13.01 -5.54 5.47
C GLY A 114 11.83 -5.56 6.45
N VAL A 115 10.64 -5.92 5.97
CA VAL A 115 9.43 -6.09 6.80
C VAL A 115 9.64 -7.18 7.86
N ALA A 116 10.23 -8.30 7.48
CA ALA A 116 10.50 -9.40 8.41
C ALA A 116 11.50 -9.00 9.51
N LEU A 117 12.54 -8.25 9.15
CA LEU A 117 13.54 -7.74 10.12
C LEU A 117 12.92 -6.77 11.13
N VAL A 118 12.07 -5.87 10.69
CA VAL A 118 11.43 -4.87 11.57
C VAL A 118 10.29 -5.49 12.37
N GLY A 119 9.58 -6.46 11.80
CA GLY A 119 8.47 -7.17 12.44
C GLY A 119 8.91 -8.27 13.44
N GLY A 120 10.18 -8.68 13.41
CA GLY A 120 10.72 -9.73 14.24
C GLY A 120 10.65 -9.43 15.76
N PRO A 121 10.70 -10.46 16.62
CA PRO A 121 10.73 -10.27 18.06
C PRO A 121 12.00 -9.51 18.44
N ARG A 122 11.82 -8.40 19.16
CA ARG A 122 12.97 -7.67 19.74
C ARG A 122 13.58 -8.57 20.83
N PRO A 123 14.92 -8.73 20.86
CA PRO A 123 15.57 -9.34 22.00
C PRO A 123 15.14 -8.57 23.24
N THR A 124 14.57 -9.27 24.21
CA THR A 124 14.30 -8.68 25.54
C THR A 124 15.65 -8.25 26.08
N ALA A 125 15.85 -6.94 26.28
CA ALA A 125 17.05 -6.47 26.96
C ALA A 125 17.15 -7.21 28.30
N ALA A 126 18.26 -7.91 28.52
CA ALA A 126 18.52 -8.57 29.78
C ALA A 126 18.35 -7.54 30.91
N PRO A 127 17.68 -7.88 32.03
CA PRO A 127 17.56 -6.99 33.16
C PRO A 127 18.97 -6.60 33.59
N THR A 128 19.27 -5.32 33.46
CA THR A 128 20.51 -4.75 34.01
C THR A 128 20.48 -5.02 35.50
N LEU A 129 21.36 -5.91 35.96
CA LEU A 129 21.66 -6.11 37.40
C LEU A 129 22.25 -4.79 37.95
N ARG A 130 21.36 -3.85 38.23
CA ARG A 130 21.71 -2.61 38.93
C ARG A 130 20.94 -2.56 40.24
N ASN A 131 21.33 -3.44 41.16
CA ASN A 131 21.05 -3.26 42.59
C ASN A 131 21.92 -4.24 43.38
N THR A 132 23.21 -3.94 43.48
CA THR A 132 24.03 -4.37 44.61
C THR A 132 25.05 -3.26 44.87
N LEU A 133 24.66 -2.25 45.62
CA LEU A 133 25.45 -1.50 46.62
C LEU A 133 24.49 -0.80 47.56
#